data_bae3e4d27a7c9988dd0927ff153a723e
#
_entry.id   bae3e4d27a7c9988dd0927ff153a723e
#
_cell.length_a   1.000
_cell.length_b   1.000
_cell.length_c   1.000
_cell.angle_alpha   90.00
_cell.angle_beta   90.00
_cell.angle_gamma   90.00
#
_symmetry.space_group_name_H-M   'P 1'
#
loop_
_entity.id
_entity.type
_entity.pdbx_description
1 polymer ?
#
loop_
_entity_poly.entity_id
_entity_poly.type
_entity_poly.pdbx_seq_one_letter_code
_entity_poly.pdbx_strand_id
1 'polypeptide(L)'
;MTQHQSPYVNKRKKTIEFHIQCSCADHISLAGTFNNWAHTELKLSPDNNGVWKIEIPMLPHGTYHYKFFIDDRMWAEDIENPIREPDGVIGWNSVRTV
;
A
#
# COMPACT_ATOMS: atom_id res chain seq x y z
N MET A 1 -20.56 5.06 -5.38
CA MET A 1 -19.44 4.75 -6.27
C MET A 1 -18.64 3.61 -5.71
N THR A 2 -18.29 2.64 -6.54
CA THR A 2 -17.57 1.46 -6.09
C THR A 2 -16.08 1.78 -5.99
N GLN A 3 -15.47 1.41 -4.86
CA GLN A 3 -14.04 1.55 -4.65
C GLN A 3 -13.33 0.32 -5.20
N HIS A 4 -12.22 0.54 -5.88
CA HIS A 4 -11.42 -0.58 -6.36
C HIS A 4 -10.70 -1.26 -5.19
N GLN A 5 -10.40 -2.53 -5.36
CA GLN A 5 -9.62 -3.28 -4.37
C GLN A 5 -8.16 -2.83 -4.43
N SER A 6 -7.53 -2.68 -3.27
CA SER A 6 -6.11 -2.34 -3.19
C SER A 6 -5.24 -3.58 -3.39
N PRO A 7 -4.14 -3.50 -4.13
CA PRO A 7 -3.75 -2.38 -4.97
C PRO A 7 -4.48 -2.43 -6.32
N TYR A 8 -4.80 -1.27 -6.85
CA TYR A 8 -5.51 -1.17 -8.13
C TYR A 8 -4.57 -0.66 -9.22
N VAL A 9 -4.38 -1.48 -10.25
CA VAL A 9 -3.56 -1.10 -11.41
C VAL A 9 -4.47 -0.41 -12.43
N ASN A 10 -4.19 0.86 -12.69
CA ASN A 10 -4.92 1.64 -13.68
C ASN A 10 -4.08 1.75 -14.95
N LYS A 11 -4.39 0.90 -15.93
CA LYS A 11 -3.61 0.84 -17.18
C LYS A 11 -3.77 2.08 -18.03
N ARG A 12 -4.93 2.74 -17.95
CA ARG A 12 -5.19 3.96 -18.72
C ARG A 12 -4.32 5.10 -18.21
N LYS A 13 -4.24 5.28 -16.90
CA LYS A 13 -3.44 6.35 -16.29
C LYS A 13 -1.99 5.93 -16.10
N LYS A 14 -1.67 4.65 -16.24
CA LYS A 14 -0.35 4.08 -15.99
C LYS A 14 0.08 4.34 -14.54
N THR A 15 -0.82 4.02 -13.62
CA THR A 15 -0.58 4.21 -12.18
C THR A 15 -1.03 2.99 -11.40
N ILE A 16 -0.58 2.91 -10.14
CA ILE A 16 -1.06 1.93 -9.18
C ILE A 16 -1.55 2.69 -7.96
N GLU A 17 -2.78 2.39 -7.54
CA GLU A 17 -3.37 3.00 -6.35
C GLU A 17 -3.35 1.99 -5.20
N PHE A 18 -2.89 2.45 -4.05
CA PHE A 18 -2.96 1.69 -2.80
C PHE A 18 -3.87 2.45 -1.84
N HIS A 19 -4.69 1.73 -1.09
CA HIS A 19 -5.53 2.36 -0.10
C HIS A 19 -5.75 1.45 1.10
N ILE A 20 -6.09 2.08 2.23
CA ILE A 20 -6.37 1.38 3.47
C ILE A 20 -7.41 2.17 4.27
N GLN A 21 -8.38 1.45 4.82
CA GLN A 21 -9.37 2.04 5.70
C GLN A 21 -8.79 2.14 7.10
N CYS A 22 -8.65 3.36 7.62
CA CYS A 22 -8.11 3.56 8.97
C CYS A 22 -8.60 4.89 9.52
N SER A 23 -9.60 4.86 10.38
CA SER A 23 -10.26 6.08 10.85
C SER A 23 -9.53 6.82 11.96
N CYS A 24 -8.55 6.20 12.61
CA CYS A 24 -7.89 6.76 13.79
C CYS A 24 -6.42 7.09 13.60
N ALA A 25 -5.89 6.98 12.39
CA ALA A 25 -4.47 7.25 12.14
C ALA A 25 -4.23 8.75 11.93
N ASP A 26 -3.04 9.20 12.31
CA ASP A 26 -2.56 10.55 12.02
C ASP A 26 -1.72 10.57 10.76
N HIS A 27 -0.95 9.51 10.50
CA HIS A 27 -0.06 9.40 9.34
C HIS A 27 -0.05 7.98 8.83
N ILE A 28 -0.07 7.80 7.51
CA ILE A 28 0.12 6.49 6.90
C ILE A 28 1.05 6.64 5.71
N SER A 29 2.04 5.77 5.63
CA SER A 29 2.99 5.71 4.51
C SER A 29 2.95 4.33 3.87
N LEU A 30 3.37 4.27 2.61
CA LEU A 30 3.52 3.02 1.88
C LEU A 30 5.01 2.74 1.74
N ALA A 31 5.43 1.52 2.05
CA ALA A 31 6.82 1.10 1.88
C ALA A 31 6.85 -0.30 1.30
N GLY A 32 7.84 -0.57 0.48
CA GLY A 32 7.99 -1.87 -0.13
C GLY A 32 9.30 -2.01 -0.87
N THR A 33 9.44 -3.13 -1.57
CA THR A 33 10.66 -3.41 -2.33
C THR A 33 10.88 -2.41 -3.46
N PHE A 34 9.81 -1.72 -3.90
CA PHE A 34 9.91 -0.71 -4.96
C PHE A 34 10.58 0.59 -4.50
N ASN A 35 10.74 0.83 -3.22
CA ASN A 35 11.40 2.02 -2.70
C ASN A 35 12.35 1.71 -1.56
N ASN A 36 12.90 0.48 -1.53
CA ASN A 36 13.84 0.03 -0.52
C ASN A 36 13.30 0.16 0.91
N TRP A 37 11.99 -0.03 1.05
CA TRP A 37 11.28 0.05 2.34
C TRP A 37 11.43 1.41 3.03
N ALA A 38 11.58 2.47 2.25
CA ALA A 38 11.66 3.83 2.78
C ALA A 38 10.28 4.27 3.26
N HIS A 39 10.10 4.34 4.56
CA HIS A 39 8.78 4.54 5.16
C HIS A 39 8.41 6.01 5.37
N THR A 40 9.19 6.93 4.84
CA THR A 40 8.89 8.36 4.96
C THR A 40 8.68 9.05 3.61
N GLU A 41 8.69 8.31 2.51
CA GLU A 41 8.63 8.90 1.17
C GLU A 41 7.23 8.92 0.56
N LEU A 42 6.53 7.79 0.62
CA LEU A 42 5.24 7.65 -0.06
C LEU A 42 4.11 7.79 0.95
N LYS A 43 3.66 9.02 1.15
CA LYS A 43 2.65 9.32 2.16
C LYS A 43 1.25 9.29 1.57
N LEU A 44 0.36 8.56 2.24
CA LEU A 44 -1.04 8.50 1.85
C LEU A 44 -1.79 9.72 2.38
N SER A 45 -2.91 10.03 1.75
CA SER A 45 -3.80 11.11 2.16
C SER A 45 -5.18 10.55 2.47
N PRO A 46 -5.81 10.99 3.57
CA PRO A 46 -7.14 10.49 3.92
C PRO A 46 -8.24 11.22 3.15
N ASP A 47 -9.32 10.49 2.85
CA ASP A 47 -10.53 11.11 2.35
C ASP A 47 -11.51 11.37 3.51
N ASN A 48 -12.73 11.81 3.17
CA ASN A 48 -13.73 12.14 4.18
C ASN A 48 -14.31 10.92 4.90
N ASN A 49 -14.04 9.71 4.40
CA ASN A 49 -14.59 8.47 4.94
C ASN A 49 -13.54 7.64 5.68
N GLY A 50 -12.38 8.20 5.97
CA GLY A 50 -11.32 7.49 6.69
C GLY A 50 -10.53 6.53 5.79
N VAL A 51 -10.63 6.67 4.49
CA VAL A 51 -9.84 5.88 3.55
C VAL A 51 -8.60 6.66 3.15
N TRP A 52 -7.45 6.07 3.39
CA TRP A 52 -6.15 6.67 3.03
C TRP A 52 -5.69 6.11 1.71
N LYS A 53 -5.26 6.97 0.80
CA LYS A 53 -4.90 6.59 -0.57
C LYS A 53 -3.60 7.20 -1.03
N ILE A 54 -2.92 6.49 -1.92
CA ILE A 54 -1.82 7.04 -2.70
C ILE A 54 -1.85 6.41 -4.09
N GLU A 55 -1.54 7.21 -5.10
CA GLU A 55 -1.41 6.73 -6.47
C GLU A 55 0.01 7.01 -6.90
N ILE A 56 0.73 5.96 -7.33
CA ILE A 56 2.12 6.09 -7.77
C ILE A 56 2.23 5.71 -9.25
N PRO A 57 3.28 6.16 -9.93
CA PRO A 57 3.50 5.73 -11.32
C PRO A 57 3.62 4.22 -11.43
N MET A 58 3.23 3.67 -12.59
CA MET A 58 3.32 2.24 -12.84
C MET A 58 4.75 1.75 -12.62
N LEU A 59 4.86 0.64 -11.90
CA LEU A 59 6.14 -0.01 -11.64
C LEU A 59 6.53 -0.89 -12.82
N PRO A 60 7.83 -1.13 -13.03
CA PRO A 60 8.28 -2.11 -14.01
C PRO A 60 7.69 -3.49 -13.75
N HIS A 61 7.62 -4.33 -14.79
CA HIS A 61 7.16 -5.71 -14.62
C HIS A 61 7.95 -6.39 -13.51
N GLY A 62 7.25 -7.06 -12.61
CA GLY A 62 7.89 -7.76 -11.51
C GLY A 62 6.93 -8.01 -10.37
N THR A 63 7.46 -8.64 -9.33
CA THR A 63 6.71 -8.94 -8.11
C THR A 63 7.22 -8.06 -6.98
N TYR A 64 6.32 -7.39 -6.30
CA TYR A 64 6.67 -6.42 -5.27
C TYR A 64 6.03 -6.81 -3.95
N HIS A 65 6.79 -6.65 -2.86
CA HIS A 65 6.32 -6.82 -1.50
C HIS A 65 6.15 -5.44 -0.88
N TYR A 66 5.10 -5.25 -0.07
CA TYR A 66 4.85 -3.95 0.53
C TYR A 66 4.04 -4.08 1.82
N LYS A 67 4.05 -3.01 2.60
CA LYS A 67 3.21 -2.84 3.79
C LYS A 67 2.86 -1.37 3.94
N PHE A 68 1.87 -1.09 4.77
CA PHE A 68 1.59 0.26 5.23
C PHE A 68 2.28 0.49 6.56
N PHE A 69 2.77 1.70 6.78
CA PHE A 69 3.39 2.10 8.04
C PHE A 69 2.52 3.17 8.68
N ILE A 70 1.92 2.86 9.82
CA ILE A 70 0.89 3.68 10.46
C ILE A 70 1.46 4.39 11.67
N ASP A 71 1.28 5.73 11.69
CA ASP A 71 1.68 6.59 12.81
C ASP A 71 3.15 6.43 13.20
N ASP A 72 4.00 6.17 12.20
CA ASP A 72 5.45 6.03 12.35
C ASP A 72 5.86 4.94 13.35
N ARG A 73 5.02 3.94 13.57
CA ARG A 73 5.35 2.90 14.54
C ARG A 73 4.74 1.53 14.29
N MET A 74 3.72 1.40 13.44
CA MET A 74 3.07 0.10 13.26
C MET A 74 3.01 -0.28 11.79
N TRP A 75 3.54 -1.45 11.46
CA TRP A 75 3.44 -2.02 10.13
C TRP A 75 2.13 -2.78 9.99
N ALA A 76 1.44 -2.58 8.88
CA ALA A 76 0.16 -3.23 8.61
C ALA A 76 0.13 -3.81 7.21
N GLU A 77 -0.41 -5.02 7.08
CA GLU A 77 -0.67 -5.62 5.77
C GLU A 77 -1.81 -4.90 5.07
N ASP A 78 -1.87 -5.07 3.75
CA ASP A 78 -3.02 -4.64 2.97
C ASP A 78 -4.08 -5.74 3.05
N ILE A 79 -5.06 -5.56 3.93
CA ILE A 79 -6.06 -6.60 4.18
C ILE A 79 -7.00 -6.84 3.00
N GLU A 80 -7.04 -5.92 2.04
CA GLU A 80 -7.82 -6.13 0.82
C GLU A 80 -7.09 -6.99 -0.20
N ASN A 81 -5.79 -7.19 -0.02
CA ASN A 81 -4.98 -7.98 -0.93
C ASN A 81 -4.77 -9.36 -0.34
N PRO A 82 -5.39 -10.42 -0.91
CA PRO A 82 -5.23 -11.76 -0.34
C PRO A 82 -3.87 -12.39 -0.62
N ILE A 83 -3.07 -11.82 -1.51
CA ILE A 83 -1.78 -12.38 -1.88
C ILE A 83 -0.73 -11.86 -0.90
N ARG A 84 -0.11 -12.78 -0.17
CA ARG A 84 0.85 -12.43 0.86
C ARG A 84 1.91 -13.51 0.99
N GLU A 85 3.08 -13.12 1.48
CA GLU A 85 4.19 -14.04 1.75
C GLU A 85 4.80 -13.71 3.10
N PRO A 86 5.39 -14.70 3.81
CA PRO A 86 6.08 -14.42 5.07
C PRO A 86 7.18 -13.38 4.87
N ASP A 87 7.33 -12.49 5.85
CA ASP A 87 8.36 -11.44 5.76
C ASP A 87 9.72 -11.87 6.30
N GLY A 88 9.83 -13.13 6.73
CA GLY A 88 11.07 -13.67 7.24
C GLY A 88 11.33 -13.42 8.72
N VAL A 89 10.40 -12.72 9.39
CA VAL A 89 10.52 -12.44 10.82
C VAL A 89 9.33 -13.03 11.55
N ILE A 90 8.24 -12.29 11.74
CA ILE A 90 7.06 -12.83 12.41
C ILE A 90 5.75 -12.46 11.71
N GLY A 91 5.83 -11.74 10.61
CA GLY A 91 4.64 -11.24 9.94
C GLY A 91 4.60 -11.62 8.48
N TRP A 92 3.82 -10.85 7.73
CA TRP A 92 3.55 -11.11 6.32
C TRP A 92 3.70 -9.82 5.52
N ASN A 93 4.22 -9.96 4.31
CA ASN A 93 4.21 -8.89 3.33
C ASN A 93 3.02 -9.10 2.39
N SER A 94 2.37 -8.02 2.00
CA SER A 94 1.42 -8.05 0.90
C SER A 94 2.20 -8.08 -0.41
N VAL A 95 1.68 -8.79 -1.42
CA VAL A 95 2.42 -9.04 -2.67
C VAL A 95 1.60 -8.60 -3.86
N ARG A 96 2.21 -7.87 -4.77
CA ARG A 96 1.60 -7.50 -6.05
C ARG A 96 2.57 -7.74 -7.20
N THR A 97 2.09 -8.48 -8.21
CA THR A 97 2.81 -8.69 -9.45
C THR A 97 2.21 -7.80 -10.54
N VAL A 98 3.04 -7.10 -11.25
CA VAL A 98 2.61 -6.26 -12.36
C VAL A 98 3.39 -6.55 -13.63
#